data_4424cf2df09dd2d174cad4461d90f8a7
#
_entry.id   4424cf2df09dd2d174cad4461d90f8a7
#
_cell.length_a   1.000
_cell.length_b   1.000
_cell.length_c   1.000
_cell.angle_alpha   90.00
_cell.angle_beta   90.00
_cell.angle_gamma   90.00
#
_symmetry.space_group_name_H-M   'P 1'
#
loop_
_entity.id
_entity.type
_entity.pdbx_description
1 polymer ?
#
loop_
_entity_poly.entity_id
_entity_poly.type
_entity_poly.pdbx_seq_one_letter_code
_entity_poly.pdbx_strand_id
1 'polypeptide(L)'
;ITIMEGSWVGDRTGEAFRAAGYDMVCARYHVPFVDLQRDTWKEYDAAGMKIKLCDQAASVDYMINMPVLKGHCQTTVTCALKNNKGVIPNQEKRHFHTMGLHKPIAHLNTIARNDFILVDNICGDLDFEEGGNPVVMNRVLGFKDPVLCDAFVCDSMGYSIQDVPYIPLAEKLGVGSTDTAHANMI
;
A
#
# COMPACT_ATOMS: atom_id res chain seq x y z
N ILE A 1 -9.08 14.25 10.78
CA ILE A 1 -8.62 12.85 10.55
C ILE A 1 -9.76 12.09 9.90
N THR A 2 -9.44 11.25 8.91
CA THR A 2 -10.40 10.40 8.22
C THR A 2 -9.76 9.03 7.99
N ILE A 3 -10.50 7.95 8.16
CA ILE A 3 -10.06 6.61 7.78
C ILE A 3 -10.59 6.34 6.36
N MET A 4 -9.72 5.90 5.46
CA MET A 4 -10.06 5.59 4.07
C MET A 4 -9.62 4.17 3.73
N GLU A 5 -10.42 3.45 2.97
CA GLU A 5 -10.09 2.13 2.49
C GLU A 5 -10.69 1.89 1.10
N GLY A 6 -9.94 1.21 0.27
CA GLY A 6 -10.40 0.66 -0.99
C GLY A 6 -9.97 -0.79 -1.12
N SER A 7 -10.80 -1.70 -0.67
CA SER A 7 -10.51 -3.14 -0.65
C SER A 7 -10.24 -3.72 -2.04
N TRP A 8 -9.80 -4.94 -2.09
CA TRP A 8 -9.65 -5.71 -3.32
C TRP A 8 -10.95 -5.74 -4.15
N VAL A 9 -10.84 -5.79 -5.48
CA VAL A 9 -11.97 -5.68 -6.41
C VAL A 9 -13.03 -6.78 -6.29
N GLY A 10 -12.70 -7.90 -5.66
CA GLY A 10 -13.62 -9.01 -5.38
C GLY A 10 -14.39 -8.86 -4.06
N ASP A 11 -14.07 -7.85 -3.26
CA ASP A 11 -14.64 -7.62 -1.95
C ASP A 11 -15.41 -6.29 -1.89
N ARG A 12 -16.24 -6.11 -0.86
CA ARG A 12 -16.98 -4.89 -0.57
C ARG A 12 -16.33 -4.17 0.59
N THR A 13 -15.73 -3.02 0.33
CA THR A 13 -14.98 -2.25 1.33
C THR A 13 -15.74 -2.05 2.63
N GLY A 14 -17.02 -1.67 2.57
CA GLY A 14 -17.83 -1.45 3.77
C GLY A 14 -18.11 -2.73 4.58
N GLU A 15 -18.12 -3.90 3.97
CA GLU A 15 -18.26 -5.20 4.66
C GLU A 15 -16.95 -5.60 5.32
N ALA A 16 -15.83 -5.53 4.57
CA ALA A 16 -14.48 -5.79 5.09
C ALA A 16 -14.13 -4.87 6.27
N PHE A 17 -14.47 -3.58 6.15
CA PHE A 17 -14.27 -2.58 7.20
C PHE A 17 -14.97 -2.94 8.51
N ARG A 18 -16.24 -3.37 8.45
CA ARG A 18 -16.97 -3.82 9.64
C ARG A 18 -16.44 -5.14 10.18
N ALA A 19 -16.13 -6.09 9.32
CA ALA A 19 -15.57 -7.39 9.73
C ALA A 19 -14.23 -7.23 10.47
N ALA A 20 -13.42 -6.23 10.09
CA ALA A 20 -12.18 -5.89 10.77
C ALA A 20 -12.36 -5.01 12.03
N GLY A 21 -13.60 -4.62 12.38
CA GLY A 21 -13.91 -3.83 13.58
C GLY A 21 -13.58 -2.35 13.49
N TYR A 22 -13.30 -1.82 12.30
CA TYR A 22 -12.97 -0.40 12.12
C TYR A 22 -14.16 0.53 12.35
N ASP A 23 -15.40 0.05 12.19
CA ASP A 23 -16.60 0.80 12.56
C ASP A 23 -16.62 1.15 14.05
N MET A 24 -16.17 0.23 14.92
CA MET A 24 -16.01 0.49 16.35
C MET A 24 -14.94 1.53 16.63
N VAL A 25 -13.82 1.50 15.88
CA VAL A 25 -12.75 2.50 15.98
C VAL A 25 -13.28 3.87 15.57
N CYS A 26 -13.98 3.96 14.44
CA CYS A 26 -14.60 5.19 13.97
C CYS A 26 -15.57 5.78 14.98
N ALA A 27 -16.45 4.95 15.54
CA ALA A 27 -17.40 5.36 16.56
C ALA A 27 -16.70 5.85 17.84
N ARG A 28 -15.70 5.13 18.33
CA ARG A 28 -14.97 5.45 19.56
C ARG A 28 -14.22 6.79 19.46
N TYR A 29 -13.60 7.06 18.32
CA TYR A 29 -12.75 8.25 18.15
C TYR A 29 -13.44 9.37 17.36
N HIS A 30 -14.71 9.20 16.99
CA HIS A 30 -15.50 10.16 16.21
C HIS A 30 -14.81 10.55 14.88
N VAL A 31 -14.21 9.58 14.20
CA VAL A 31 -13.55 9.78 12.90
C VAL A 31 -14.42 9.22 11.77
N PRO A 32 -14.60 9.94 10.64
CA PRO A 32 -15.36 9.44 9.51
C PRO A 32 -14.59 8.36 8.78
N PHE A 33 -15.36 7.49 8.10
CA PHE A 33 -14.88 6.50 7.15
C PHE A 33 -15.26 6.88 5.72
N VAL A 34 -14.33 6.72 4.79
CA VAL A 34 -14.54 6.90 3.35
C VAL A 34 -14.28 5.59 2.61
N ASP A 35 -15.29 5.09 1.93
CA ASP A 35 -15.20 3.94 1.03
C ASP A 35 -14.71 4.41 -0.35
N LEU A 36 -13.43 4.20 -0.63
CA LEU A 36 -12.81 4.62 -1.89
C LEU A 36 -13.27 3.82 -3.12
N GLN A 37 -13.96 2.68 -2.94
CA GLN A 37 -14.62 2.01 -4.07
C GLN A 37 -15.82 2.79 -4.62
N ARG A 38 -16.37 3.72 -3.84
CA ARG A 38 -17.51 4.57 -4.17
C ARG A 38 -17.15 6.01 -4.45
N ASP A 39 -15.84 6.34 -4.34
CA ASP A 39 -15.34 7.68 -4.56
C ASP A 39 -15.31 8.04 -6.06
N THR A 40 -15.32 9.33 -6.35
CA THR A 40 -14.98 9.88 -7.65
C THR A 40 -13.46 9.86 -7.86
N TRP A 41 -13.01 10.07 -9.08
CA TRP A 41 -11.59 9.99 -9.40
C TRP A 41 -11.23 10.94 -10.54
N LYS A 42 -9.97 11.32 -10.60
CA LYS A 42 -9.35 12.04 -11.72
C LYS A 42 -8.16 11.26 -12.25
N GLU A 43 -7.82 11.55 -13.51
CA GLU A 43 -6.63 11.01 -14.15
C GLU A 43 -5.45 11.95 -13.94
N TYR A 44 -4.31 11.40 -13.54
CA TYR A 44 -3.07 12.11 -13.30
C TYR A 44 -1.96 11.54 -14.17
N ASP A 45 -0.95 12.35 -14.46
CA ASP A 45 0.29 11.89 -15.08
C ASP A 45 1.25 11.39 -14.00
N ALA A 46 1.42 10.08 -13.93
CA ALA A 46 2.32 9.40 -12.99
C ALA A 46 3.63 9.08 -13.72
N ALA A 47 4.52 10.05 -13.84
CA ALA A 47 5.80 9.94 -14.53
C ALA A 47 5.67 9.35 -15.97
N GLY A 48 4.73 9.89 -16.76
CA GLY A 48 4.45 9.46 -18.12
C GLY A 48 3.45 8.31 -18.26
N MET A 49 2.87 7.81 -17.16
CA MET A 49 1.76 6.86 -17.17
C MET A 49 0.48 7.53 -16.67
N LYS A 50 -0.63 7.41 -17.41
CA LYS A 50 -1.92 7.93 -16.97
C LYS A 50 -2.53 6.97 -15.96
N ILE A 51 -2.80 7.45 -14.75
CA ILE A 51 -3.36 6.67 -13.64
C ILE A 51 -4.51 7.44 -13.00
N LYS A 52 -5.60 6.74 -12.69
CA LYS A 52 -6.76 7.29 -11.99
C LYS A 52 -6.55 7.19 -10.48
N LEU A 53 -6.70 8.31 -9.78
CA LEU A 53 -6.60 8.40 -8.33
C LEU A 53 -7.93 8.89 -7.76
N CYS A 54 -8.38 8.28 -6.66
CA CYS A 54 -9.61 8.66 -5.95
C CYS A 54 -9.49 10.09 -5.41
N ASP A 55 -10.55 10.89 -5.58
CA ASP A 55 -10.53 12.32 -5.25
C ASP A 55 -10.30 12.58 -3.76
N GLN A 56 -10.88 11.76 -2.88
CA GLN A 56 -10.68 11.89 -1.44
C GLN A 56 -9.22 11.62 -1.06
N ALA A 57 -8.61 10.57 -1.63
CA ALA A 57 -7.22 10.26 -1.38
C ALA A 57 -6.25 11.33 -1.95
N ALA A 58 -6.60 11.94 -3.09
CA ALA A 58 -5.82 13.01 -3.70
C ALA A 58 -5.90 14.35 -2.93
N SER A 59 -6.95 14.56 -2.12
CA SER A 59 -7.24 15.82 -1.46
C SER A 59 -6.67 15.96 -0.04
N VAL A 60 -6.06 14.91 0.51
CA VAL A 60 -5.55 14.97 1.89
C VAL A 60 -4.26 15.77 2.00
N ASP A 61 -4.09 16.48 3.11
CA ASP A 61 -2.87 17.24 3.41
C ASP A 61 -1.74 16.33 3.94
N TYR A 62 -2.10 15.22 4.57
CA TYR A 62 -1.18 14.25 5.16
C TYR A 62 -1.75 12.84 5.10
N MET A 63 -0.97 11.89 4.57
CA MET A 63 -1.36 10.48 4.43
C MET A 63 -0.51 9.59 5.32
N ILE A 64 -1.18 8.85 6.22
CA ILE A 64 -0.57 7.71 6.92
C ILE A 64 -0.98 6.44 6.17
N ASN A 65 0.00 5.81 5.52
CA ASN A 65 -0.18 4.54 4.83
C ASN A 65 0.02 3.39 5.84
N MET A 66 -0.99 2.53 6.00
CA MET A 66 -1.00 1.47 7.03
C MET A 66 -1.09 0.08 6.39
N PRO A 67 -0.02 -0.42 5.75
CA PRO A 67 -0.02 -1.74 5.15
C PRO A 67 0.12 -2.85 6.19
N VAL A 68 -0.50 -4.01 5.91
CA VAL A 68 -0.12 -5.28 6.51
C VAL A 68 0.99 -5.90 5.69
N LEU A 69 2.12 -6.27 6.32
CA LEU A 69 3.18 -7.01 5.65
C LEU A 69 2.74 -8.44 5.37
N LYS A 70 2.76 -8.82 4.10
CA LYS A 70 2.38 -10.18 3.67
C LYS A 70 3.01 -10.55 2.33
N GLY A 71 3.07 -11.86 2.05
CA GLY A 71 3.40 -12.39 0.74
C GLY A 71 2.35 -12.08 -0.33
N HIS A 72 2.66 -12.38 -1.58
CA HIS A 72 1.74 -12.21 -2.68
C HIS A 72 2.16 -13.03 -3.90
N CYS A 73 1.23 -13.79 -4.47
CA CYS A 73 1.49 -14.71 -5.59
C CYS A 73 2.09 -14.04 -6.84
N GLN A 74 1.75 -12.79 -7.13
CA GLN A 74 2.21 -12.09 -8.35
C GLN A 74 3.33 -11.07 -8.11
N THR A 75 3.47 -10.57 -6.89
CA THR A 75 4.41 -9.48 -6.58
C THR A 75 5.37 -9.81 -5.47
N THR A 76 5.40 -11.07 -5.02
CA THR A 76 6.26 -11.59 -3.94
C THR A 76 5.96 -10.94 -2.59
N VAL A 77 6.00 -9.61 -2.50
CA VAL A 77 5.77 -8.83 -1.28
C VAL A 77 4.59 -7.88 -1.45
N THR A 78 3.84 -7.67 -0.38
CA THR A 78 2.87 -6.58 -0.21
C THR A 78 3.26 -5.77 1.01
N CYS A 79 3.59 -4.49 0.81
CA CYS A 79 3.79 -3.52 1.87
C CYS A 79 3.43 -2.10 1.36
N ALA A 80 4.19 -1.06 1.68
CA ALA A 80 3.84 0.34 1.49
C ALA A 80 3.50 0.72 0.04
N LEU A 81 4.39 0.41 -0.91
CA LEU A 81 4.20 0.78 -2.32
C LEU A 81 2.96 0.15 -2.93
N LYS A 82 2.74 -1.14 -2.66
CA LYS A 82 1.58 -1.86 -3.20
C LYS A 82 0.29 -1.52 -2.47
N ASN A 83 0.33 -1.17 -1.18
CA ASN A 83 -0.85 -0.80 -0.41
C ASN A 83 -1.57 0.42 -1.02
N ASN A 84 -0.84 1.32 -1.66
CA ASN A 84 -1.41 2.45 -2.41
C ASN A 84 -2.34 2.05 -3.57
N LYS A 85 -2.42 0.78 -3.96
CA LYS A 85 -3.53 0.32 -4.81
C LYS A 85 -4.92 0.52 -4.16
N GLY A 86 -4.98 0.70 -2.85
CA GLY A 86 -6.21 1.07 -2.15
C GLY A 86 -6.78 2.42 -2.55
N VAL A 87 -5.93 3.36 -2.99
CA VAL A 87 -6.36 4.73 -3.35
C VAL A 87 -6.75 4.93 -4.82
N ILE A 88 -6.79 3.85 -5.62
CA ILE A 88 -7.26 3.89 -7.01
C ILE A 88 -8.61 3.20 -7.18
N PRO A 89 -9.46 3.62 -8.15
CA PRO A 89 -10.77 3.02 -8.36
C PRO A 89 -10.67 1.58 -8.88
N ASN A 90 -11.71 0.77 -8.67
CA ASN A 90 -11.73 -0.65 -9.03
C ASN A 90 -11.40 -0.93 -10.51
N GLN A 91 -11.83 -0.05 -11.42
CA GLN A 91 -11.49 -0.19 -12.84
C GLN A 91 -9.96 -0.07 -13.07
N GLU A 92 -9.29 0.80 -12.33
CA GLU A 92 -7.84 0.99 -12.42
C GLU A 92 -7.09 -0.17 -11.75
N LYS A 93 -7.60 -0.70 -10.64
CA LYS A 93 -7.07 -1.92 -10.01
C LYS A 93 -7.05 -3.09 -11.00
N ARG A 94 -8.14 -3.28 -11.78
CA ARG A 94 -8.21 -4.31 -12.83
C ARG A 94 -7.24 -4.02 -13.97
N HIS A 95 -7.13 -2.76 -14.39
CA HIS A 95 -6.20 -2.33 -15.44
C HIS A 95 -4.74 -2.65 -15.05
N PHE A 96 -4.35 -2.42 -13.79
CA PHE A 96 -3.03 -2.79 -13.29
C PHE A 96 -2.70 -4.27 -13.50
N HIS A 97 -3.67 -5.16 -13.31
CA HIS A 97 -3.47 -6.59 -13.56
C HIS A 97 -3.23 -6.92 -15.04
N THR A 98 -3.83 -6.17 -15.97
CA THR A 98 -3.61 -6.38 -17.41
C THR A 98 -2.26 -5.84 -17.89
N MET A 99 -1.71 -4.83 -17.21
CA MET A 99 -0.40 -4.24 -17.53
C MET A 99 0.79 -4.98 -16.89
N GLY A 100 0.53 -5.96 -16.00
CA GLY A 100 1.53 -6.48 -15.08
C GLY A 100 1.77 -5.49 -13.92
N LEU A 101 1.66 -5.99 -12.69
CA LEU A 101 1.52 -5.15 -11.49
C LEU A 101 2.72 -4.25 -11.18
N HIS A 102 3.94 -4.72 -11.46
CA HIS A 102 5.15 -4.04 -10.98
C HIS A 102 5.31 -2.61 -11.52
N LYS A 103 5.19 -2.43 -12.83
CA LYS A 103 5.36 -1.11 -13.45
C LYS A 103 4.30 -0.12 -12.96
N PRO A 104 2.98 -0.39 -13.03
CA PRO A 104 1.98 0.56 -12.58
C PRO A 104 2.02 0.82 -11.07
N ILE A 105 2.44 -0.13 -10.21
CA ILE A 105 2.65 0.13 -8.79
C ILE A 105 3.75 1.18 -8.59
N ALA A 106 4.89 1.05 -9.26
CA ALA A 106 5.97 2.03 -9.16
C ALA A 106 5.52 3.42 -9.62
N HIS A 107 4.84 3.51 -10.77
CA HIS A 107 4.32 4.77 -11.31
C HIS A 107 3.23 5.39 -10.41
N LEU A 108 2.32 4.60 -9.85
CA LEU A 108 1.31 5.09 -8.90
C LEU A 108 1.94 5.86 -7.75
N ASN A 109 3.05 5.37 -7.22
CA ASN A 109 3.72 5.99 -6.08
C ASN A 109 4.42 7.31 -6.40
N THR A 110 4.51 7.73 -7.66
CA THR A 110 4.95 9.09 -8.01
C THR A 110 3.86 10.14 -7.78
N ILE A 111 2.59 9.72 -7.63
CA ILE A 111 1.43 10.60 -7.41
C ILE A 111 0.66 10.29 -6.12
N ALA A 112 0.73 9.06 -5.63
CA ALA A 112 0.11 8.67 -4.36
C ALA A 112 0.97 9.16 -3.20
N ARG A 113 0.32 9.80 -2.22
CA ARG A 113 0.99 10.38 -1.06
C ARG A 113 1.43 9.32 -0.06
N ASN A 114 2.62 9.49 0.54
CA ASN A 114 3.15 8.66 1.63
C ASN A 114 3.94 9.57 2.59
N ASP A 115 3.27 10.27 3.49
CA ASP A 115 3.97 11.16 4.44
C ASP A 115 4.50 10.37 5.64
N PHE A 116 3.81 9.30 6.02
CA PHE A 116 4.24 8.33 7.03
C PHE A 116 3.71 6.95 6.71
N ILE A 117 4.49 5.93 6.96
CA ILE A 117 4.11 4.53 6.80
C ILE A 117 4.15 3.86 8.17
N LEU A 118 3.07 3.19 8.54
CA LEU A 118 2.98 2.39 9.77
C LEU A 118 2.63 0.95 9.37
N VAL A 119 3.63 0.09 9.35
CA VAL A 119 3.46 -1.30 8.91
C VAL A 119 2.95 -2.16 10.07
N ASP A 120 1.82 -2.83 9.85
CA ASP A 120 1.43 -3.97 10.66
C ASP A 120 2.29 -5.17 10.26
N ASN A 121 3.26 -5.48 11.12
CA ASN A 121 4.13 -6.63 11.06
C ASN A 121 3.99 -7.46 12.35
N ILE A 122 2.74 -7.56 12.86
CA ILE A 122 2.43 -8.32 14.07
C ILE A 122 2.25 -9.80 13.73
N CYS A 123 1.36 -10.08 12.79
CA CYS A 123 1.09 -11.43 12.30
C CYS A 123 0.57 -11.34 10.87
N GLY A 124 1.20 -12.05 9.96
CA GLY A 124 0.79 -12.10 8.55
C GLY A 124 1.25 -13.39 7.90
N ASP A 125 0.64 -13.74 6.76
CA ASP A 125 1.13 -14.82 5.92
C ASP A 125 2.22 -14.27 5.00
N LEU A 126 3.43 -14.77 5.13
CA LEU A 126 4.57 -14.30 4.34
C LEU A 126 4.68 -14.97 2.96
N ASP A 127 3.84 -15.98 2.70
CA ASP A 127 3.85 -16.73 1.45
C ASP A 127 2.70 -16.30 0.53
N PHE A 128 1.53 -15.96 1.10
CA PHE A 128 0.32 -15.75 0.31
C PHE A 128 -0.60 -14.64 0.85
N GLU A 129 -1.22 -13.87 -0.05
CA GLU A 129 -2.02 -12.70 0.29
C GLU A 129 -3.37 -13.00 0.94
N GLU A 130 -3.92 -14.19 0.73
CA GLU A 130 -5.21 -14.61 1.29
C GLU A 130 -5.07 -15.26 2.67
N GLY A 131 -3.83 -15.47 3.12
CA GLY A 131 -3.53 -16.11 4.39
C GLY A 131 -3.59 -17.64 4.30
N GLY A 132 -3.40 -18.30 5.45
CA GLY A 132 -3.41 -19.76 5.58
C GLY A 132 -2.22 -20.28 6.37
N ASN A 133 -1.09 -19.58 6.36
CA ASN A 133 0.14 -19.93 7.08
C ASN A 133 0.67 -18.71 7.88
N PRO A 134 -0.04 -18.29 8.96
CA PRO A 134 0.32 -17.06 9.68
C PRO A 134 1.66 -17.21 10.41
N VAL A 135 2.51 -16.20 10.26
CA VAL A 135 3.78 -16.05 10.97
C VAL A 135 3.66 -14.91 11.97
N VAL A 136 3.94 -15.19 13.24
CA VAL A 136 3.91 -14.19 14.32
C VAL A 136 5.25 -13.50 14.40
N MET A 137 5.29 -12.21 14.11
CA MET A 137 6.50 -11.37 14.09
C MET A 137 6.53 -10.36 15.23
N ASN A 138 5.38 -10.03 15.82
CA ASN A 138 5.21 -9.11 16.96
C ASN A 138 5.93 -7.76 16.78
N ARG A 139 5.84 -7.17 15.60
CA ARG A 139 6.49 -5.89 15.27
C ARG A 139 5.49 -4.90 14.69
N VAL A 140 5.75 -3.63 14.95
CA VAL A 140 5.17 -2.50 14.21
C VAL A 140 6.35 -1.68 13.71
N LEU A 141 6.34 -1.31 12.42
CA LEU A 141 7.45 -0.60 11.80
C LEU A 141 6.99 0.77 11.31
N GLY A 142 7.82 1.80 11.49
CA GLY A 142 7.53 3.16 11.05
C GLY A 142 8.56 3.66 10.03
N PHE A 143 8.07 4.26 8.91
CA PHE A 143 8.94 4.82 7.87
C PHE A 143 8.38 6.14 7.33
N LYS A 144 9.25 6.93 6.71
CA LYS A 144 8.87 8.12 5.91
C LYS A 144 9.08 7.90 4.41
N ASP A 145 9.92 6.94 4.05
CA ASP A 145 10.22 6.58 2.66
C ASP A 145 9.58 5.23 2.33
N PRO A 146 8.65 5.15 1.37
CA PRO A 146 7.96 3.91 1.02
C PRO A 146 8.87 2.91 0.28
N VAL A 147 9.89 3.38 -0.42
CA VAL A 147 10.86 2.50 -1.09
C VAL A 147 11.79 1.87 -0.07
N LEU A 148 12.27 2.67 0.89
CA LEU A 148 13.08 2.16 2.02
C LEU A 148 12.29 1.14 2.85
N CYS A 149 11.01 1.42 3.11
CA CYS A 149 10.11 0.50 3.81
C CYS A 149 10.05 -0.86 3.10
N ASP A 150 9.73 -0.84 1.79
CA ASP A 150 9.56 -2.08 1.03
C ASP A 150 10.90 -2.81 0.81
N ALA A 151 12.02 -2.09 0.68
CA ALA A 151 13.36 -2.70 0.62
C ALA A 151 13.73 -3.41 1.94
N PHE A 152 13.47 -2.76 3.09
CA PHE A 152 13.71 -3.33 4.42
C PHE A 152 12.87 -4.59 4.68
N VAL A 153 11.57 -4.54 4.39
CA VAL A 153 10.70 -5.70 4.62
C VAL A 153 11.00 -6.83 3.64
N CYS A 154 11.39 -6.53 2.40
CA CYS A 154 11.81 -7.49 1.40
C CYS A 154 13.01 -8.31 1.91
N ASP A 155 14.05 -7.63 2.42
CA ASP A 155 15.24 -8.26 3.04
C ASP A 155 14.83 -9.09 4.27
N SER A 156 13.96 -8.56 5.13
CA SER A 156 13.49 -9.25 6.33
C SER A 156 12.70 -10.53 6.04
N MET A 157 12.11 -10.65 4.84
CA MET A 157 11.43 -11.84 4.34
C MET A 157 12.39 -12.80 3.59
N GLY A 158 13.67 -12.45 3.48
CA GLY A 158 14.69 -13.26 2.80
C GLY A 158 14.71 -13.11 1.28
N TYR A 159 14.07 -12.07 0.72
CA TYR A 159 14.09 -11.77 -0.70
C TYR A 159 15.08 -10.66 -1.03
N SER A 160 15.64 -10.70 -2.23
CA SER A 160 16.35 -9.59 -2.83
C SER A 160 15.36 -8.56 -3.41
N ILE A 161 15.70 -7.29 -3.43
CA ILE A 161 14.87 -6.24 -4.07
C ILE A 161 14.66 -6.51 -5.58
N GLN A 162 15.53 -7.29 -6.23
CA GLN A 162 15.38 -7.73 -7.61
C GLN A 162 14.24 -8.73 -7.80
N ASP A 163 13.89 -9.49 -6.74
CA ASP A 163 12.75 -10.42 -6.76
C ASP A 163 11.41 -9.67 -6.68
N VAL A 164 11.46 -8.36 -6.38
CA VAL A 164 10.30 -7.47 -6.25
C VAL A 164 10.46 -6.24 -7.15
N PRO A 165 10.33 -6.37 -8.48
CA PRO A 165 10.73 -5.35 -9.47
C PRO A 165 10.12 -3.97 -9.29
N TYR A 166 8.95 -3.82 -8.63
CA TYR A 166 8.39 -2.49 -8.37
C TYR A 166 9.23 -1.65 -7.41
N ILE A 167 10.05 -2.25 -6.53
CA ILE A 167 10.92 -1.53 -5.59
C ILE A 167 12.00 -0.74 -6.35
N PRO A 168 12.92 -1.38 -7.11
CA PRO A 168 13.93 -0.64 -7.85
C PRO A 168 13.35 0.24 -8.96
N LEU A 169 12.14 -0.07 -9.48
CA LEU A 169 11.45 0.81 -10.42
C LEU A 169 10.98 2.11 -9.74
N ALA A 170 10.43 2.03 -8.53
CA ALA A 170 10.00 3.20 -7.77
C ALA A 170 11.20 4.09 -7.39
N GLU A 171 12.33 3.50 -7.02
CA GLU A 171 13.58 4.26 -6.78
C GLU A 171 14.04 5.00 -8.04
N LYS A 172 14.05 4.34 -9.20
CA LYS A 172 14.39 4.99 -10.48
C LYS A 172 13.47 6.14 -10.85
N LEU A 173 12.22 6.12 -10.41
CA LEU A 173 11.24 7.17 -10.61
C LEU A 173 11.34 8.30 -9.56
N GLY A 174 12.29 8.20 -8.62
CA GLY A 174 12.52 9.21 -7.59
C GLY A 174 11.51 9.19 -6.44
N VAL A 175 10.83 8.07 -6.21
CA VAL A 175 9.85 7.91 -5.11
C VAL A 175 10.54 7.84 -3.75
N GLY A 176 11.73 7.24 -3.69
CA GLY A 176 12.50 7.05 -2.46
C GLY A 176 13.82 6.34 -2.75
N SER A 177 14.45 5.76 -1.72
CA SER A 177 15.74 5.09 -1.81
C SER A 177 15.71 3.67 -1.25
N THR A 178 16.41 2.74 -1.89
CA THR A 178 16.62 1.37 -1.39
C THR A 178 17.81 1.26 -0.42
N ASP A 179 18.51 2.35 -0.15
CA ASP A 179 19.72 2.35 0.68
C ASP A 179 19.40 2.22 2.18
N THR A 180 19.22 0.99 2.62
CA THR A 180 18.97 0.66 4.03
C THR A 180 20.21 0.86 4.91
N ALA A 181 21.43 0.83 4.34
CA ALA A 181 22.67 0.94 5.09
C ALA A 181 22.91 2.37 5.62
N HIS A 182 22.40 3.39 4.91
CA HIS A 182 22.51 4.79 5.30
C HIS A 182 21.21 5.36 5.85
N ALA A 183 20.22 4.50 6.14
CA ALA A 183 18.99 4.93 6.76
C ALA A 183 19.20 5.41 8.19
N ASN A 184 18.65 6.57 8.53
CA ASN A 184 18.61 7.02 9.92
C ASN A 184 17.55 6.20 10.66
N MET A 185 17.98 5.30 11.52
CA MET A 185 17.13 4.56 12.44
C MET A 185 17.04 5.30 13.77
N ILE A 186 15.81 5.41 14.30
CA ILE A 186 15.51 6.02 15.59
C ILE A 186 15.07 4.92 16.55
#